data_1a3d93832984295b5dd7a7c7f355889b
#
_entry.id   1a3d93832984295b5dd7a7c7f355889b
#
_cell.length_a   1.000
_cell.length_b   1.000
_cell.length_c   1.000
_cell.angle_alpha   90.00
_cell.angle_beta   90.00
_cell.angle_gamma   90.00
#
_symmetry.space_group_name_H-M   'P 1'
#
loop_
_entity.id
_entity.type
_entity.pdbx_description
1 polymer ?
#
loop_
_entity_poly.entity_id
_entity_poly.type
_entity_poly.pdbx_seq_one_letter_code
_entity_poly.pdbx_strand_id
1 'polypeptide(L)'
;QQLLDTQFVEAADDIAMHYAVDQDQDVLAAAEQLMGDSWFGRHAYYMAQRHSAANNPTYLYFYERRPASNDETIGASHALELNPLFGGFIPFWPTDARDDELSEQMQLYWRNFAATGDPNGAGLPTWTAFDELNAQELALGHERSYSRPVVRADRYEAMTNQLLRREQALQPVSSD
;
A
#
# COMPACT_ATOMS: atom_id res chain seq x y z
N GLN A 1 12.59 -9.91 14.67
CA GLN A 1 12.29 -9.54 16.07
C GLN A 1 12.93 -8.19 16.43
N GLN A 2 14.24 -7.98 16.24
CA GLN A 2 14.91 -6.72 16.61
C GLN A 2 14.27 -5.46 15.99
N LEU A 3 13.82 -5.52 14.73
CA LEU A 3 13.13 -4.41 14.07
C LEU A 3 11.78 -4.11 14.76
N LEU A 4 11.01 -5.15 15.08
CA LEU A 4 9.75 -5.04 15.79
C LEU A 4 9.93 -4.45 17.19
N ASP A 5 10.90 -4.97 17.95
CA ASP A 5 11.19 -4.51 19.30
C ASP A 5 11.64 -3.05 19.34
N THR A 6 12.27 -2.56 18.26
CA THR A 6 12.71 -1.17 18.16
C THR A 6 11.57 -0.21 17.78
N GLN A 7 10.72 -0.62 16.86
CA GLN A 7 9.64 0.23 16.33
C GLN A 7 8.34 0.11 17.12
N PHE A 8 8.04 -1.08 17.67
CA PHE A 8 6.75 -1.43 18.27
C PHE A 8 6.89 -2.06 19.65
N VAL A 9 7.70 -1.48 20.52
CA VAL A 9 8.19 -2.02 21.80
C VAL A 9 7.15 -2.79 22.63
N GLU A 10 5.90 -2.30 22.71
CA GLU A 10 4.84 -2.90 23.53
C GLU A 10 3.88 -3.82 22.74
N ALA A 11 3.96 -3.81 21.43
CA ALA A 11 3.07 -4.58 20.53
C ALA A 11 3.86 -5.42 19.51
N ALA A 12 5.13 -5.64 19.76
CA ALA A 12 5.99 -6.39 18.84
C ALA A 12 5.42 -7.78 18.53
N ASP A 13 4.92 -8.48 19.54
CA ASP A 13 4.35 -9.82 19.39
C ASP A 13 3.02 -9.78 18.64
N ASP A 14 2.14 -8.82 18.95
CA ASP A 14 0.85 -8.66 18.27
C ASP A 14 1.05 -8.33 16.77
N ILE A 15 2.04 -7.49 16.45
CA ILE A 15 2.36 -7.15 15.08
C ILE A 15 3.05 -8.32 14.37
N ALA A 16 3.94 -9.03 15.05
CA ALA A 16 4.65 -10.19 14.50
C ALA A 16 3.70 -11.28 14.01
N MET A 17 2.55 -11.47 14.65
CA MET A 17 1.55 -12.47 14.23
C MET A 17 1.01 -12.24 12.82
N HIS A 18 1.10 -11.02 12.31
CA HIS A 18 0.68 -10.70 10.94
C HIS A 18 1.74 -11.02 9.87
N TYR A 19 2.95 -11.42 10.29
CA TYR A 19 4.06 -11.71 9.39
C TYR A 19 4.56 -13.13 9.62
N ALA A 20 3.97 -14.08 8.88
CA ALA A 20 4.32 -15.49 9.02
C ALA A 20 5.80 -15.74 8.69
N VAL A 21 6.50 -16.37 9.60
CA VAL A 21 7.87 -16.83 9.45
C VAL A 21 7.90 -18.29 9.92
N ASP A 22 7.64 -19.20 9.00
CA ASP A 22 7.63 -20.64 9.29
C ASP A 22 9.03 -21.26 9.17
N GLN A 23 9.89 -20.63 8.36
CA GLN A 23 11.25 -21.09 8.08
C GLN A 23 12.19 -19.90 7.96
N ASP A 24 13.50 -20.11 8.15
CA ASP A 24 14.51 -19.05 8.07
C ASP A 24 14.51 -18.28 6.73
N GLN A 25 14.16 -18.95 5.65
CA GLN A 25 14.05 -18.32 4.32
C GLN A 25 12.92 -17.29 4.24
N ASP A 26 11.91 -17.36 5.10
CA ASP A 26 10.77 -16.44 5.08
C ASP A 26 11.08 -15.12 5.79
N VAL A 27 12.15 -15.08 6.59
CA VAL A 27 12.53 -13.93 7.43
C VAL A 27 12.74 -12.67 6.60
N LEU A 28 13.43 -12.77 5.46
CA LEU A 28 13.70 -11.61 4.61
C LEU A 28 12.41 -11.04 4.02
N ALA A 29 11.56 -11.89 3.46
CA ALA A 29 10.29 -11.47 2.88
C ALA A 29 9.35 -10.85 3.92
N ALA A 30 9.28 -11.42 5.13
CA ALA A 30 8.52 -10.87 6.24
C ALA A 30 9.06 -9.51 6.69
N ALA A 31 10.38 -9.34 6.75
CA ALA A 31 11.03 -8.08 7.10
C ALA A 31 10.76 -6.99 6.05
N GLU A 32 10.87 -7.32 4.77
CA GLU A 32 10.55 -6.40 3.66
C GLU A 32 9.09 -5.95 3.69
N GLN A 33 8.16 -6.89 3.93
CA GLN A 33 6.75 -6.56 4.09
C GLN A 33 6.51 -5.65 5.30
N LEU A 34 7.09 -5.97 6.46
CA LEU A 34 6.98 -5.16 7.67
C LEU A 34 7.52 -3.73 7.44
N MET A 35 8.66 -3.60 6.78
CA MET A 35 9.24 -2.29 6.44
C MET A 35 8.31 -1.51 5.50
N GLY A 36 7.84 -2.12 4.43
CA GLY A 36 6.91 -1.50 3.48
C GLY A 36 5.61 -1.07 4.14
N ASP A 37 5.03 -1.94 4.97
CA ASP A 37 3.80 -1.68 5.69
C ASP A 37 3.98 -0.56 6.74
N SER A 38 5.08 -0.56 7.49
CA SER A 38 5.34 0.43 8.54
C SER A 38 5.75 1.81 8.01
N TRP A 39 6.49 1.87 6.91
CA TRP A 39 7.01 3.13 6.37
C TRP A 39 6.06 3.81 5.38
N PHE A 40 5.28 3.02 4.63
CA PHE A 40 4.44 3.53 3.54
C PHE A 40 2.98 3.13 3.68
N GLY A 41 2.67 1.85 3.66
CA GLY A 41 1.30 1.33 3.55
C GLY A 41 0.38 1.83 4.66
N ARG A 42 0.81 1.74 5.90
CA ARG A 42 0.09 2.24 7.07
C ARG A 42 -0.24 3.73 6.97
N HIS A 43 0.71 4.56 6.52
CA HIS A 43 0.48 6.00 6.41
C HIS A 43 -0.52 6.32 5.31
N ALA A 44 -0.40 5.66 4.15
CA ALA A 44 -1.35 5.83 3.05
C ALA A 44 -2.78 5.42 3.48
N TYR A 45 -2.91 4.28 4.15
CA TYR A 45 -4.18 3.78 4.66
C TYR A 45 -4.80 4.74 5.70
N TYR A 46 -4.01 5.19 6.68
CA TYR A 46 -4.47 6.16 7.69
C TYR A 46 -4.91 7.47 7.06
N MET A 47 -4.16 7.99 6.09
CA MET A 47 -4.54 9.19 5.34
C MET A 47 -5.85 8.98 4.57
N ALA A 48 -6.02 7.82 3.93
CA ALA A 48 -7.26 7.48 3.22
C ALA A 48 -8.46 7.46 4.17
N GLN A 49 -8.34 6.85 5.34
CA GLN A 49 -9.38 6.85 6.38
C GLN A 49 -9.75 8.29 6.80
N ARG A 50 -8.76 9.12 7.13
CA ARG A 50 -8.99 10.49 7.59
C ARG A 50 -9.58 11.39 6.51
N HIS A 51 -9.15 11.22 5.26
CA HIS A 51 -9.62 11.99 4.13
C HIS A 51 -11.06 11.60 3.75
N SER A 52 -11.36 10.31 3.73
CA SER A 52 -12.71 9.77 3.48
C SER A 52 -13.69 10.17 4.59
N ALA A 53 -13.28 10.09 5.87
CA ALA A 53 -14.10 10.51 7.00
C ALA A 53 -14.49 12.00 6.95
N ALA A 54 -13.72 12.82 6.24
CA ALA A 54 -14.03 14.24 5.97
C ALA A 54 -14.95 14.41 4.72
N ASN A 55 -15.56 13.34 4.23
CA ASN A 55 -16.42 13.31 3.04
C ASN A 55 -15.71 13.75 1.73
N ASN A 56 -14.42 13.52 1.63
CA ASN A 56 -13.68 13.77 0.39
C ASN A 56 -13.57 12.49 -0.45
N PRO A 57 -13.69 12.58 -1.79
CA PRO A 57 -13.41 11.47 -2.67
C PRO A 57 -11.99 10.95 -2.45
N THR A 58 -11.87 9.68 -2.11
CA THR A 58 -10.59 9.07 -1.75
C THR A 58 -10.43 7.78 -2.54
N TYR A 59 -9.25 7.57 -3.07
CA TYR A 59 -8.92 6.39 -3.88
C TYR A 59 -7.58 5.84 -3.43
N LEU A 60 -7.58 4.58 -3.01
CA LEU A 60 -6.38 3.88 -2.54
C LEU A 60 -5.96 2.85 -3.60
N TYR A 61 -4.67 2.74 -3.85
CA TYR A 61 -4.14 1.70 -4.73
C TYR A 61 -3.00 0.92 -4.05
N PHE A 62 -2.78 -0.28 -4.57
CA PHE A 62 -1.66 -1.13 -4.20
C PHE A 62 -0.95 -1.61 -5.47
N TYR A 63 0.32 -1.24 -5.62
CA TYR A 63 1.11 -1.61 -6.79
C TYR A 63 1.75 -2.99 -6.58
N GLU A 64 1.41 -3.95 -7.44
CA GLU A 64 1.87 -5.33 -7.36
C GLU A 64 2.63 -5.79 -8.61
N ARG A 65 2.80 -4.90 -9.60
CA ARG A 65 3.52 -5.25 -10.82
C ARG A 65 5.00 -5.48 -10.52
N ARG A 66 5.46 -6.69 -10.79
CA ARG A 66 6.85 -7.09 -10.72
C ARG A 66 7.48 -6.97 -12.10
N PRO A 67 8.83 -6.87 -12.22
CA PRO A 67 9.51 -6.90 -13.51
C PRO A 67 9.13 -8.15 -14.31
N ALA A 68 9.15 -8.06 -15.62
CA ALA A 68 8.99 -9.20 -16.53
C ALA A 68 10.25 -10.09 -16.51
N SER A 69 10.47 -10.77 -15.40
CA SER A 69 11.64 -11.60 -15.14
C SER A 69 11.22 -13.01 -14.73
N ASN A 70 12.08 -13.99 -15.02
CA ASN A 70 11.91 -15.35 -14.50
C ASN A 70 12.33 -15.48 -13.02
N ASP A 71 12.88 -14.44 -12.43
CA ASP A 71 13.24 -14.40 -11.02
C ASP A 71 12.03 -13.95 -10.20
N GLU A 72 11.32 -14.90 -9.63
CA GLU A 72 10.12 -14.66 -8.81
C GLU A 72 10.45 -14.03 -7.45
N THR A 73 11.72 -13.95 -7.07
CA THR A 73 12.14 -13.30 -5.81
C THR A 73 12.12 -11.78 -5.91
N ILE A 74 12.11 -11.22 -7.12
CA ILE A 74 12.05 -9.78 -7.34
C ILE A 74 10.60 -9.30 -7.19
N GLY A 75 10.33 -8.59 -6.12
CA GLY A 75 9.02 -8.01 -5.81
C GLY A 75 8.77 -6.67 -6.50
N ALA A 76 7.56 -6.12 -6.25
CA ALA A 76 7.23 -4.73 -6.57
C ALA A 76 7.89 -3.81 -5.52
N SER A 77 9.06 -3.28 -5.82
CA SER A 77 9.82 -2.43 -4.90
C SER A 77 9.22 -1.01 -4.83
N HIS A 78 9.55 -0.30 -3.76
CA HIS A 78 9.14 1.09 -3.56
C HIS A 78 9.49 1.99 -4.75
N ALA A 79 8.55 2.87 -5.12
CA ALA A 79 8.64 3.85 -6.20
C ALA A 79 8.71 3.27 -7.63
N LEU A 80 8.55 1.97 -7.82
CA LEU A 80 8.50 1.38 -9.17
C LEU A 80 7.28 1.80 -9.98
N GLU A 81 6.18 2.13 -9.32
CA GLU A 81 4.95 2.64 -9.94
C GLU A 81 5.16 3.97 -10.67
N LEU A 82 6.20 4.72 -10.33
CA LEU A 82 6.53 5.97 -11.02
C LEU A 82 6.95 5.75 -12.48
N ASN A 83 7.54 4.60 -12.79
CA ASN A 83 7.93 4.27 -14.16
C ASN A 83 6.72 4.21 -15.10
N PRO A 84 5.73 3.34 -14.92
CA PRO A 84 4.54 3.31 -15.76
C PRO A 84 3.74 4.62 -15.68
N LEU A 85 3.63 5.24 -14.51
CA LEU A 85 2.88 6.49 -14.35
C LEU A 85 3.42 7.62 -15.24
N PHE A 86 4.74 7.76 -15.35
CA PHE A 86 5.37 8.81 -16.17
C PHE A 86 5.79 8.33 -17.57
N GLY A 87 5.46 7.10 -17.94
CA GLY A 87 5.73 6.56 -19.29
C GLY A 87 7.22 6.33 -19.56
N GLY A 88 8.04 6.21 -18.52
CA GLY A 88 9.46 5.97 -18.63
C GLY A 88 9.90 4.80 -17.75
N PHE A 89 10.57 3.81 -18.34
CA PHE A 89 11.08 2.69 -17.57
C PHE A 89 12.58 2.83 -17.35
N ILE A 90 13.05 2.36 -16.19
CA ILE A 90 14.47 2.36 -15.85
C ILE A 90 15.21 1.51 -16.91
N PRO A 91 16.28 2.02 -17.54
CA PRO A 91 17.10 1.21 -18.42
C PRO A 91 17.51 -0.11 -17.73
N PHE A 92 17.44 -1.20 -18.47
CA PHE A 92 17.71 -2.57 -17.98
C PHE A 92 16.61 -3.20 -17.10
N TRP A 93 15.48 -2.53 -16.86
CA TRP A 93 14.33 -3.14 -16.21
C TRP A 93 13.54 -3.97 -17.22
N PRO A 94 13.37 -5.29 -17.02
CA PRO A 94 12.62 -6.11 -17.94
C PRO A 94 11.14 -5.71 -17.97
N THR A 95 10.65 -5.36 -19.14
CA THR A 95 9.24 -4.99 -19.38
C THR A 95 8.60 -5.91 -20.38
N ASP A 96 7.28 -5.97 -20.39
CA ASP A 96 6.46 -6.65 -21.39
C ASP A 96 5.18 -5.84 -21.72
N ALA A 97 4.30 -6.41 -22.54
CA ALA A 97 3.06 -5.75 -22.95
C ALA A 97 2.14 -5.35 -21.78
N ARG A 98 2.25 -6.02 -20.63
CA ARG A 98 1.48 -5.64 -19.43
C ARG A 98 1.98 -4.32 -18.83
N ASP A 99 3.27 -4.01 -18.93
CA ASP A 99 3.82 -2.74 -18.46
C ASP A 99 3.32 -1.59 -19.30
N ASP A 100 3.21 -1.77 -20.63
CA ASP A 100 2.64 -0.77 -21.54
C ASP A 100 1.16 -0.53 -21.24
N GLU A 101 0.36 -1.59 -21.10
CA GLU A 101 -1.05 -1.51 -20.73
C GLU A 101 -1.24 -0.81 -19.37
N LEU A 102 -0.44 -1.18 -18.37
CA LEU A 102 -0.49 -0.59 -17.04
C LEU A 102 -0.11 0.89 -17.07
N SER A 103 0.88 1.26 -17.86
CA SER A 103 1.27 2.65 -18.07
C SER A 103 0.12 3.48 -18.62
N GLU A 104 -0.55 3.00 -19.67
CA GLU A 104 -1.73 3.66 -20.24
C GLU A 104 -2.86 3.80 -19.22
N GLN A 105 -3.19 2.73 -18.48
CA GLN A 105 -4.23 2.74 -17.45
C GLN A 105 -3.91 3.75 -16.34
N MET A 106 -2.70 3.74 -15.81
CA MET A 106 -2.29 4.65 -14.73
C MET A 106 -2.35 6.10 -15.15
N GLN A 107 -1.80 6.43 -16.33
CA GLN A 107 -1.85 7.80 -16.87
C GLN A 107 -3.29 8.28 -17.06
N LEU A 108 -4.20 7.40 -17.51
CA LEU A 108 -5.61 7.72 -17.65
C LEU A 108 -6.29 7.95 -16.29
N TYR A 109 -6.06 7.09 -15.29
CA TYR A 109 -6.59 7.26 -13.95
C TYR A 109 -6.16 8.59 -13.32
N TRP A 110 -4.86 8.90 -13.33
CA TRP A 110 -4.32 10.12 -12.75
C TRP A 110 -4.82 11.37 -13.48
N ARG A 111 -4.87 11.32 -14.79
CA ARG A 111 -5.43 12.43 -15.62
C ARG A 111 -6.91 12.67 -15.30
N ASN A 112 -7.72 11.62 -15.23
CA ASN A 112 -9.15 11.72 -14.95
C ASN A 112 -9.36 12.30 -13.55
N PHE A 113 -8.65 11.76 -12.56
CA PHE A 113 -8.73 12.25 -11.18
C PHE A 113 -8.31 13.72 -11.07
N ALA A 114 -7.24 14.12 -11.71
CA ALA A 114 -6.79 15.52 -11.70
C ALA A 114 -7.79 16.47 -12.35
N ALA A 115 -8.53 16.00 -13.36
CA ALA A 115 -9.51 16.80 -14.07
C ALA A 115 -10.88 16.88 -13.38
N THR A 116 -11.31 15.82 -12.69
CA THR A 116 -12.70 15.67 -12.23
C THR A 116 -12.86 15.27 -10.78
N GLY A 117 -11.78 14.79 -10.12
CA GLY A 117 -11.83 14.16 -8.79
C GLY A 117 -12.29 12.70 -8.81
N ASP A 118 -12.57 12.14 -9.99
CA ASP A 118 -12.90 10.73 -10.21
C ASP A 118 -11.90 10.11 -11.17
N PRO A 119 -11.14 9.05 -10.79
CA PRO A 119 -10.17 8.42 -11.68
C PRO A 119 -10.81 7.57 -12.77
N ASN A 120 -12.07 7.18 -12.62
CA ASN A 120 -12.74 6.26 -13.52
C ASN A 120 -13.00 6.86 -14.91
N GLY A 121 -13.13 5.99 -15.91
CA GLY A 121 -13.38 6.39 -17.29
C GLY A 121 -13.58 5.19 -18.22
N ALA A 122 -14.00 5.48 -19.44
CA ALA A 122 -14.26 4.45 -20.45
C ALA A 122 -13.01 3.60 -20.71
N GLY A 123 -13.17 2.29 -20.73
CA GLY A 123 -12.08 1.34 -21.00
C GLY A 123 -11.17 1.03 -19.81
N LEU A 124 -11.38 1.69 -18.66
CA LEU A 124 -10.63 1.41 -17.44
C LEU A 124 -11.39 0.42 -16.54
N PRO A 125 -10.71 -0.51 -15.86
CA PRO A 125 -11.28 -1.23 -14.73
C PRO A 125 -11.80 -0.25 -13.67
N THR A 126 -12.91 -0.56 -13.03
CA THR A 126 -13.47 0.32 -12.00
C THR A 126 -12.53 0.43 -10.81
N TRP A 127 -12.12 1.64 -10.48
CA TRP A 127 -11.45 1.97 -9.23
C TRP A 127 -12.50 2.40 -8.22
N THR A 128 -12.83 1.50 -7.29
CA THR A 128 -13.82 1.78 -6.26
C THR A 128 -13.27 2.79 -5.26
N ALA A 129 -14.05 3.83 -4.97
CA ALA A 129 -13.67 4.81 -3.96
C ALA A 129 -13.48 4.13 -2.59
N PHE A 130 -12.50 4.60 -1.84
CA PHE A 130 -12.28 4.17 -0.48
C PHE A 130 -13.38 4.70 0.43
N ASP A 131 -13.97 3.82 1.21
CA ASP A 131 -14.92 4.12 2.27
C ASP A 131 -14.45 3.40 3.53
N GLU A 132 -14.51 4.05 4.69
CA GLU A 132 -14.06 3.47 5.97
C GLU A 132 -14.86 2.20 6.33
N LEU A 133 -16.14 2.14 5.96
CA LEU A 133 -17.01 0.96 6.20
C LEU A 133 -16.78 -0.16 5.18
N ASN A 134 -16.22 0.16 4.03
CA ASN A 134 -15.92 -0.78 2.95
C ASN A 134 -14.59 -0.40 2.29
N ALA A 135 -13.52 -0.56 3.05
CA ALA A 135 -12.17 -0.18 2.62
C ALA A 135 -11.75 -0.96 1.37
N GLN A 136 -11.69 -0.26 0.24
CA GLN A 136 -11.31 -0.81 -1.06
C GLN A 136 -9.99 -0.20 -1.55
N GLU A 137 -9.23 -0.99 -2.29
CA GLU A 137 -8.04 -0.54 -3.01
C GLU A 137 -8.08 -1.02 -4.46
N LEU A 138 -7.45 -0.29 -5.37
CA LEU A 138 -7.15 -0.78 -6.72
C LEU A 138 -5.84 -1.55 -6.69
N ALA A 139 -5.91 -2.85 -6.94
CA ALA A 139 -4.71 -3.63 -7.23
C ALA A 139 -4.22 -3.30 -8.64
N LEU A 140 -3.05 -2.70 -8.76
CA LEU A 140 -2.33 -2.52 -10.02
C LEU A 140 -1.46 -3.77 -10.21
N GLY A 141 -2.13 -4.86 -10.57
CA GLY A 141 -1.61 -6.21 -10.47
C GLY A 141 -0.72 -6.65 -11.61
N HIS A 142 -0.06 -7.79 -11.40
CA HIS A 142 0.85 -8.41 -12.36
C HIS A 142 0.14 -8.81 -13.67
N GLU A 143 -1.07 -9.36 -13.59
CA GLU A 143 -1.84 -9.77 -14.77
C GLU A 143 -2.87 -8.73 -15.19
N ARG A 144 -3.53 -8.09 -14.23
CA ARG A 144 -4.61 -7.12 -14.47
C ARG A 144 -4.78 -6.16 -13.31
N SER A 145 -5.50 -5.04 -13.56
CA SER A 145 -5.94 -4.12 -12.51
C SER A 145 -7.39 -4.42 -12.11
N TYR A 146 -7.69 -4.37 -10.79
CA TYR A 146 -9.04 -4.61 -10.26
C TYR A 146 -9.20 -4.06 -8.84
N SER A 147 -10.40 -3.63 -8.47
CA SER A 147 -10.69 -3.25 -7.09
C SER A 147 -10.91 -4.50 -6.21
N ARG A 148 -10.45 -4.40 -4.97
CA ARG A 148 -10.60 -5.44 -3.93
C ARG A 148 -10.63 -4.79 -2.54
N PRO A 149 -11.07 -5.51 -1.49
CA PRO A 149 -10.83 -5.08 -0.12
C PRO A 149 -9.34 -4.88 0.14
N VAL A 150 -9.00 -3.88 0.96
CA VAL A 150 -7.61 -3.63 1.35
C VAL A 150 -7.02 -4.85 2.04
N VAL A 151 -6.08 -5.53 1.38
CA VAL A 151 -5.58 -6.85 1.83
C VAL A 151 -4.73 -6.81 3.09
N ARG A 152 -4.27 -5.63 3.52
CA ARG A 152 -3.40 -5.45 4.69
C ARG A 152 -4.02 -4.52 5.73
N ALA A 153 -5.34 -4.31 5.69
CA ALA A 153 -6.02 -3.38 6.58
C ALA A 153 -5.76 -3.70 8.06
N ASP A 154 -5.86 -4.96 8.44
CA ASP A 154 -5.60 -5.46 9.79
C ASP A 154 -4.19 -5.14 10.30
N ARG A 155 -3.18 -5.29 9.44
CA ARG A 155 -1.78 -4.93 9.74
C ARG A 155 -1.62 -3.43 9.97
N TYR A 156 -2.20 -2.62 9.08
CA TYR A 156 -2.13 -1.16 9.15
C TYR A 156 -2.86 -0.63 10.39
N GLU A 157 -4.01 -1.21 10.72
CA GLU A 157 -4.77 -0.85 11.92
C GLU A 157 -4.03 -1.22 13.20
N ALA A 158 -3.46 -2.42 13.28
CA ALA A 158 -2.66 -2.85 14.43
C ALA A 158 -1.50 -1.89 14.70
N MET A 159 -0.74 -1.54 13.65
CA MET A 159 0.37 -0.59 13.75
C MET A 159 -0.07 0.82 14.13
N THR A 160 -1.16 1.31 13.53
CA THR A 160 -1.69 2.65 13.79
C THR A 160 -2.19 2.78 15.22
N ASN A 161 -2.97 1.81 15.67
CA ASN A 161 -3.51 1.78 17.03
C ASN A 161 -2.40 1.78 18.09
N GLN A 162 -1.30 1.07 17.84
CA GLN A 162 -0.15 1.08 18.73
C GLN A 162 0.50 2.46 18.83
N LEU A 163 0.67 3.15 17.71
CA LEU A 163 1.27 4.49 17.72
C LEU A 163 0.36 5.50 18.44
N LEU A 164 -0.94 5.46 18.19
CA LEU A 164 -1.90 6.33 18.85
C LEU A 164 -1.92 6.11 20.38
N ARG A 165 -1.80 4.87 20.84
CA ARG A 165 -1.68 4.55 22.28
C ARG A 165 -0.40 5.16 22.87
N ARG A 166 0.72 5.08 22.18
CA ARG A 166 2.00 5.67 22.62
C ARG A 166 1.90 7.20 22.70
N GLU A 167 1.31 7.84 21.71
CA GLU A 167 1.10 9.29 21.72
C GLU A 167 0.22 9.73 22.91
N GLN A 168 -0.85 8.99 23.18
CA GLN A 168 -1.72 9.25 24.34
C GLN A 168 -0.99 9.07 25.67
N ALA A 169 -0.13 8.05 25.79
CA ALA A 169 0.65 7.81 27.01
C ALA A 169 1.73 8.86 27.26
N LEU A 170 2.17 9.57 26.22
CA LEU A 170 3.17 10.64 26.31
C LEU A 170 2.55 12.04 26.58
N GLN A 171 1.22 12.18 26.52
CA GLN A 171 0.57 13.44 26.86
C GLN A 171 0.64 13.67 28.37
N PRO A 172 1.05 14.86 28.84
CA PRO A 172 1.05 15.16 30.26
C PRO A 172 -0.38 15.05 30.80
N VAL A 173 -0.54 14.36 31.93
CA VAL A 173 -1.81 14.34 32.66
C VAL A 173 -2.14 15.81 32.99
N SER A 174 -3.23 16.32 32.41
CA SER A 174 -3.73 17.64 32.78
C SER A 174 -4.06 17.59 34.26
N SER A 175 -3.23 18.23 35.09
CA SER A 175 -3.54 18.48 36.51
C SER A 175 -4.63 19.55 36.58
N ASP A 176 -5.87 19.11 36.78
CA ASP A 176 -6.97 19.97 37.21
C ASP A 176 -6.73 20.51 38.64
#